data_1fce8edaa4387feb6ff4fe8b78cfd1ff
#
_entry.id   1fce8edaa4387feb6ff4fe8b78cfd1ff
#
_cell.length_a   1.000
_cell.length_b   1.000
_cell.length_c   1.000
_cell.angle_alpha   90.00
_cell.angle_beta   90.00
_cell.angle_gamma   90.00
#
_symmetry.space_group_name_H-M   'P 1'
#
loop_
_entity.id
_entity.type
_entity.pdbx_description
1 polymer ?
#
loop_
_entity_poly.entity_id
_entity_poly.type
_entity_poly.pdbx_seq_one_letter_code
_entity_poly.pdbx_strand_id
1 'polypeptide(L)'
;LKALQACLTNLEPPAAQVKREKGKPVVFITGDSTVKNEDKDPNGMWGWGSQAGTIFDTDKITVANEAKAGRSTRTYLEENRWERVYNALQPGDFVLIQFGHNDIGDIDRGKARGVIACAQDTSHVYRVNKGDKVYNEVIYSFGWYLKKFIDDVREKGATPILVSLTPRNEWPSGKIERRNDSYGKWYREVVAQTAVEFVDLHNISADALDRIDQEGAKAYYNRDHTHTSLKGAQLNAQSIAEGLRTIDSPLAQYLK
;
A
#
# COMPACT_ATOMS: atom_id res chain seq x y z
N LEU A 1 10.61 24.06 30.06
CA LEU A 1 10.73 23.99 28.60
C LEU A 1 11.58 22.79 28.13
N LYS A 2 12.84 22.64 28.62
CA LYS A 2 13.72 21.50 28.25
C LYS A 2 13.14 20.13 28.65
N ALA A 3 12.47 20.03 29.82
CA ALA A 3 11.83 18.78 30.27
C ALA A 3 10.59 18.43 29.44
N LEU A 4 9.81 19.45 29.00
CA LEU A 4 8.67 19.25 28.11
C LEU A 4 9.11 18.82 26.69
N GLN A 5 10.21 19.39 26.21
CA GLN A 5 10.79 19.06 24.91
C GLN A 5 11.38 17.64 24.90
N ALA A 6 12.02 17.21 26.01
CA ALA A 6 12.49 15.83 26.18
C ALA A 6 11.32 14.81 26.31
N CYS A 7 10.17 15.23 26.87
CA CYS A 7 8.97 14.39 26.92
C CYS A 7 8.30 14.25 25.55
N LEU A 8 8.31 15.29 24.71
CA LEU A 8 7.78 15.27 23.36
C LEU A 8 8.66 14.44 22.40
N THR A 9 9.99 14.53 22.51
CA THR A 9 10.90 13.71 21.70
C THR A 9 10.84 12.22 22.03
N ASN A 10 10.36 11.84 23.21
CA ASN A 10 10.10 10.44 23.56
C ASN A 10 8.75 9.91 23.06
N LEU A 11 7.89 10.77 22.49
CA LEU A 11 6.58 10.41 21.93
C LEU A 11 6.60 10.24 20.41
N GLU A 12 7.66 10.71 19.72
CA GLU A 12 7.79 10.49 18.29
C GLU A 12 8.18 9.04 17.99
N PRO A 13 7.45 8.34 17.11
CA PRO A 13 7.82 7.00 16.73
C PRO A 13 9.19 7.01 16.05
N PRO A 14 10.05 6.04 16.35
CA PRO A 14 11.37 5.96 15.73
C PRO A 14 11.20 5.82 14.21
N ALA A 15 12.10 6.44 13.45
CA ALA A 15 12.18 6.26 12.00
C ALA A 15 12.30 4.77 11.64
N ALA A 16 11.80 4.38 10.47
CA ALA A 16 12.03 3.06 9.92
C ALA A 16 13.54 2.80 9.82
N GLN A 17 13.98 1.64 10.29
CA GLN A 17 15.39 1.27 10.24
C GLN A 17 15.73 0.78 8.83
N VAL A 18 16.33 1.66 8.03
CA VAL A 18 16.77 1.35 6.68
C VAL A 18 18.28 1.51 6.61
N LYS A 19 18.95 0.47 6.13
CA LYS A 19 20.40 0.55 5.88
C LYS A 19 20.62 1.38 4.61
N ARG A 20 20.92 2.67 4.79
CA ARG A 20 21.23 3.56 3.69
C ARG A 20 22.66 3.42 3.23
N GLU A 21 22.86 3.40 1.93
CA GLU A 21 24.18 3.45 1.28
C GLU A 21 24.33 4.78 0.57
N LYS A 22 25.54 5.36 0.63
CA LYS A 22 25.83 6.68 0.03
C LYS A 22 25.55 6.64 -1.50
N GLY A 23 24.73 7.59 -1.95
CA GLY A 23 24.37 7.73 -3.36
C GLY A 23 23.26 6.78 -3.84
N LYS A 24 22.71 5.93 -2.97
CA LYS A 24 21.58 5.06 -3.26
C LYS A 24 20.29 5.64 -2.69
N PRO A 25 19.25 5.91 -3.49
CA PRO A 25 17.93 6.21 -2.97
C PRO A 25 17.30 4.96 -2.34
N VAL A 26 16.24 5.19 -1.59
CA VAL A 26 15.42 4.12 -1.01
C VAL A 26 14.06 4.12 -1.68
N VAL A 27 13.55 2.95 -2.06
CA VAL A 27 12.13 2.76 -2.35
C VAL A 27 11.45 2.13 -1.13
N PHE A 28 10.63 2.93 -0.46
CA PHE A 28 9.74 2.46 0.60
C PHE A 28 8.49 1.87 -0.02
N ILE A 29 8.05 0.74 0.51
CA ILE A 29 6.81 0.09 0.07
C ILE A 29 5.89 0.04 1.28
N THR A 30 4.73 0.69 1.18
CA THR A 30 3.72 0.75 2.24
C THR A 30 2.44 0.03 1.79
N GLY A 31 1.73 -0.59 2.72
CA GLY A 31 0.53 -1.35 2.39
C GLY A 31 0.13 -2.36 3.46
N ASP A 32 -0.67 -3.30 3.03
CA ASP A 32 -1.26 -4.34 3.88
C ASP A 32 -0.63 -5.73 3.67
N SER A 33 -1.39 -6.81 3.94
CA SER A 33 -0.94 -8.20 3.80
C SER A 33 -0.61 -8.58 2.36
N THR A 34 -1.29 -7.99 1.37
CA THR A 34 -1.03 -8.27 -0.05
C THR A 34 0.31 -7.72 -0.53
N VAL A 35 0.93 -6.87 0.30
CA VAL A 35 2.27 -6.29 0.09
C VAL A 35 3.33 -6.94 0.98
N LYS A 36 3.01 -7.28 2.24
CA LYS A 36 3.99 -7.68 3.26
C LYS A 36 4.15 -9.17 3.49
N ASN A 37 3.09 -9.95 3.31
CA ASN A 37 3.15 -11.36 3.71
C ASN A 37 4.31 -12.11 3.05
N GLU A 38 4.99 -12.92 3.84
CA GLU A 38 6.10 -13.77 3.45
C GLU A 38 6.03 -15.06 4.27
N ASP A 39 5.66 -16.16 3.62
CA ASP A 39 5.56 -17.48 4.25
C ASP A 39 6.80 -18.33 3.90
N LYS A 40 7.03 -19.40 4.66
CA LYS A 40 8.08 -20.38 4.33
C LYS A 40 7.63 -21.35 3.24
N ASP A 41 6.32 -21.60 3.14
CA ASP A 41 5.71 -22.42 2.11
C ASP A 41 5.45 -21.56 0.85
N PRO A 42 5.97 -21.94 -0.34
CA PRO A 42 5.63 -21.25 -1.59
C PRO A 42 4.13 -21.13 -1.88
N ASN A 43 3.32 -22.08 -1.38
CA ASN A 43 1.86 -22.03 -1.44
C ASN A 43 1.25 -21.29 -0.23
N GLY A 44 2.06 -20.74 0.65
CA GLY A 44 1.64 -19.89 1.75
C GLY A 44 1.16 -18.52 1.29
N MET A 45 0.99 -17.59 2.24
CA MET A 45 0.59 -16.23 1.94
C MET A 45 1.80 -15.35 1.65
N TRP A 46 1.87 -14.82 0.43
CA TRP A 46 2.94 -13.94 -0.03
C TRP A 46 2.39 -12.60 -0.50
N GLY A 47 3.04 -11.53 -0.15
CA GLY A 47 2.75 -10.19 -0.67
C GLY A 47 3.79 -9.80 -1.72
N TRP A 48 3.40 -9.03 -2.74
CA TRP A 48 4.30 -8.65 -3.82
C TRP A 48 5.52 -7.85 -3.36
N GLY A 49 5.39 -7.07 -2.28
CA GLY A 49 6.51 -6.31 -1.71
C GLY A 49 7.65 -7.19 -1.18
N SER A 50 7.36 -8.46 -0.81
CA SER A 50 8.40 -9.44 -0.47
C SER A 50 9.20 -9.90 -1.68
N GLN A 51 8.66 -9.69 -2.88
CA GLN A 51 9.29 -10.01 -4.17
C GLN A 51 9.92 -8.79 -4.85
N ALA A 52 9.90 -7.60 -4.22
CA ALA A 52 10.41 -6.37 -4.81
C ALA A 52 11.90 -6.45 -5.18
N GLY A 53 12.72 -7.19 -4.43
CA GLY A 53 14.12 -7.46 -4.77
C GLY A 53 14.33 -8.26 -6.07
N THR A 54 13.27 -8.89 -6.61
CA THR A 54 13.34 -9.58 -7.91
C THR A 54 13.18 -8.62 -9.10
N ILE A 55 12.50 -7.49 -8.90
CA ILE A 55 12.22 -6.51 -9.95
C ILE A 55 13.13 -5.29 -9.88
N PHE A 56 13.59 -4.88 -8.69
CA PHE A 56 14.52 -3.77 -8.52
C PHE A 56 15.98 -4.24 -8.53
N ASP A 57 16.85 -3.44 -9.15
CA ASP A 57 18.30 -3.59 -9.09
C ASP A 57 18.81 -3.10 -7.73
N THR A 58 18.99 -4.04 -6.81
CA THR A 58 19.41 -3.73 -5.43
C THR A 58 20.83 -3.20 -5.32
N ASP A 59 21.60 -3.21 -6.40
CA ASP A 59 22.91 -2.54 -6.45
C ASP A 59 22.76 -1.03 -6.66
N LYS A 60 21.61 -0.57 -7.16
CA LYS A 60 21.32 0.84 -7.46
C LYS A 60 20.31 1.49 -6.53
N ILE A 61 19.42 0.72 -5.92
CA ILE A 61 18.36 1.21 -5.03
C ILE A 61 18.19 0.28 -3.82
N THR A 62 17.96 0.86 -2.64
CA THR A 62 17.60 0.08 -1.45
C THR A 62 16.09 -0.14 -1.42
N VAL A 63 15.64 -1.38 -1.18
CA VAL A 63 14.22 -1.72 -1.03
C VAL A 63 13.87 -1.84 0.44
N ALA A 64 12.89 -1.06 0.91
CA ALA A 64 12.39 -1.07 2.28
C ALA A 64 10.89 -1.38 2.31
N ASN A 65 10.53 -2.64 2.58
CA ASN A 65 9.13 -3.04 2.70
C ASN A 65 8.60 -2.78 4.13
N GLU A 66 7.97 -1.64 4.34
CA GLU A 66 7.37 -1.20 5.61
C GLU A 66 5.87 -1.54 5.71
N ALA A 67 5.31 -2.25 4.73
CA ALA A 67 3.92 -2.70 4.77
C ALA A 67 3.64 -3.57 6.00
N LYS A 68 2.38 -3.60 6.44
CA LYS A 68 1.95 -4.41 7.59
C LYS A 68 0.62 -5.10 7.33
N ALA A 69 0.62 -6.42 7.45
CA ALA A 69 -0.57 -7.23 7.27
C ALA A 69 -1.75 -6.74 8.12
N GLY A 70 -2.94 -6.68 7.51
CA GLY A 70 -4.19 -6.32 8.17
C GLY A 70 -4.43 -4.82 8.39
N ARG A 71 -3.56 -3.92 7.88
CA ARG A 71 -3.72 -2.47 8.05
C ARG A 71 -4.46 -1.85 6.87
N SER A 72 -5.35 -0.92 7.20
CA SER A 72 -5.93 0.06 6.29
C SER A 72 -5.10 1.33 6.29
N THR A 73 -5.39 2.29 5.43
CA THR A 73 -4.80 3.64 5.48
C THR A 73 -4.92 4.25 6.87
N ARG A 74 -6.14 4.19 7.48
CA ARG A 74 -6.43 4.67 8.83
C ARG A 74 -5.53 4.01 9.88
N THR A 75 -5.59 2.68 9.99
CA THR A 75 -4.85 1.97 11.06
C THR A 75 -3.34 2.01 10.85
N TYR A 76 -2.86 2.18 9.63
CA TYR A 76 -1.45 2.39 9.34
C TYR A 76 -0.96 3.75 9.89
N LEU A 77 -1.80 4.78 9.81
CA LEU A 77 -1.54 6.09 10.40
C LEU A 77 -1.65 6.04 11.93
N GLU A 78 -2.77 5.51 12.47
CA GLU A 78 -3.04 5.44 13.92
C GLU A 78 -1.98 4.68 14.73
N GLU A 79 -1.38 3.65 14.11
CA GLU A 79 -0.30 2.86 14.73
C GLU A 79 1.09 3.49 14.58
N ASN A 80 1.18 4.75 14.16
CA ASN A 80 2.43 5.47 13.88
C ASN A 80 3.36 4.76 12.88
N ARG A 81 2.81 3.90 12.00
CA ARG A 81 3.59 3.20 10.97
C ARG A 81 3.97 4.14 9.85
N TRP A 82 3.06 5.06 9.53
CA TRP A 82 3.33 6.10 8.55
C TRP A 82 4.41 7.05 9.03
N GLU A 83 4.34 7.53 10.28
CA GLU A 83 5.33 8.42 10.86
C GLU A 83 6.74 7.82 10.84
N ARG A 84 6.85 6.50 11.01
CA ARG A 84 8.15 5.81 10.90
C ARG A 84 8.75 5.93 9.50
N VAL A 85 7.92 5.77 8.45
CA VAL A 85 8.34 5.96 7.06
C VAL A 85 8.67 7.43 6.82
N TYR A 86 7.76 8.34 7.17
CA TYR A 86 7.94 9.79 7.05
C TYR A 86 9.25 10.29 7.67
N ASN A 87 9.56 9.84 8.90
CA ASN A 87 10.79 10.22 9.60
C ASN A 87 12.07 9.63 8.97
N ALA A 88 11.95 8.57 8.17
CA ALA A 88 13.08 7.96 7.47
C ALA A 88 13.32 8.55 6.07
N LEU A 89 12.32 9.21 5.49
CA LEU A 89 12.40 9.75 4.13
C LEU A 89 13.47 10.82 3.97
N GLN A 90 14.13 10.80 2.82
CA GLN A 90 15.10 11.80 2.38
C GLN A 90 14.79 12.24 0.94
N PRO A 91 15.24 13.44 0.52
CA PRO A 91 15.12 13.87 -0.88
C PRO A 91 15.69 12.83 -1.85
N GLY A 92 14.93 12.55 -2.90
CA GLY A 92 15.29 11.55 -3.92
C GLY A 92 14.84 10.12 -3.62
N ASP A 93 14.23 9.85 -2.46
CA ASP A 93 13.58 8.57 -2.18
C ASP A 93 12.25 8.42 -2.95
N PHE A 94 11.73 7.20 -2.97
CA PHE A 94 10.44 6.86 -3.56
C PHE A 94 9.55 6.16 -2.54
N VAL A 95 8.23 6.34 -2.64
CA VAL A 95 7.26 5.61 -1.82
C VAL A 95 6.16 5.02 -2.69
N LEU A 96 6.09 3.69 -2.76
CA LEU A 96 4.97 2.95 -3.33
C LEU A 96 3.88 2.79 -2.26
N ILE A 97 2.68 3.30 -2.52
CA ILE A 97 1.57 3.37 -1.54
C ILE A 97 0.41 2.52 -2.04
N GLN A 98 0.16 1.36 -1.40
CA GLN A 98 -0.95 0.46 -1.75
C GLN A 98 -1.79 0.11 -0.54
N PHE A 99 -3.06 0.52 -0.53
CA PHE A 99 -4.06 0.18 0.48
C PHE A 99 -5.43 -0.07 -0.18
N GLY A 100 -6.42 -0.52 0.61
CA GLY A 100 -7.80 -0.68 0.16
C GLY A 100 -8.47 -1.96 0.65
N HIS A 101 -7.77 -3.12 0.68
CA HIS A 101 -8.35 -4.40 1.09
C HIS A 101 -8.93 -4.40 2.51
N ASN A 102 -8.35 -3.61 3.41
CA ASN A 102 -8.79 -3.48 4.80
C ASN A 102 -9.66 -2.24 5.04
N ASP A 103 -9.57 -1.26 4.16
CA ASP A 103 -10.32 -0.01 4.20
C ASP A 103 -11.81 -0.22 3.97
N ILE A 104 -12.20 -1.30 3.30
CA ILE A 104 -13.60 -1.74 3.12
C ILE A 104 -14.19 -2.41 4.36
N GLY A 105 -13.42 -2.58 5.43
CA GLY A 105 -13.89 -3.19 6.67
C GLY A 105 -14.88 -2.31 7.44
N ASP A 106 -15.39 -2.83 8.56
CA ASP A 106 -16.24 -2.06 9.46
C ASP A 106 -15.48 -0.82 9.99
N ILE A 107 -16.16 0.32 10.00
CA ILE A 107 -15.61 1.59 10.47
C ILE A 107 -15.58 1.65 12.00
N ASP A 108 -16.65 1.20 12.66
CA ASP A 108 -16.94 1.48 14.07
C ASP A 108 -17.03 0.25 14.97
N ARG A 109 -16.86 -0.95 14.43
CA ARG A 109 -16.98 -2.22 15.15
C ARG A 109 -15.98 -3.28 14.67
N GLY A 110 -15.92 -4.40 15.41
CA GLY A 110 -15.03 -5.50 15.08
C GLY A 110 -13.57 -5.08 15.08
N LYS A 111 -12.89 -5.20 13.94
CA LYS A 111 -11.52 -4.71 13.80
C LYS A 111 -11.42 -3.19 13.69
N ALA A 112 -12.54 -2.51 13.42
CA ALA A 112 -12.69 -1.06 13.33
C ALA A 112 -11.56 -0.41 12.53
N ARG A 113 -11.38 -0.85 11.28
CA ARG A 113 -10.29 -0.41 10.39
C ARG A 113 -10.77 0.22 9.09
N GLY A 114 -12.09 0.23 8.87
CA GLY A 114 -12.70 0.85 7.71
C GLY A 114 -12.54 2.36 7.70
N VAL A 115 -12.71 2.94 6.52
CA VAL A 115 -12.67 4.38 6.26
C VAL A 115 -13.90 4.83 5.48
N ILE A 116 -14.15 6.13 5.37
CA ILE A 116 -15.23 6.64 4.53
C ILE A 116 -14.89 6.38 3.05
N ALA A 117 -15.80 5.71 2.35
CA ALA A 117 -15.58 5.17 1.01
C ALA A 117 -15.78 6.23 -0.09
N CYS A 118 -14.83 7.15 -0.24
CA CYS A 118 -14.80 8.15 -1.33
C CYS A 118 -13.41 8.78 -1.49
N ALA A 119 -13.21 9.51 -2.60
CA ALA A 119 -11.98 10.23 -2.91
C ALA A 119 -11.99 11.69 -2.39
N GLN A 120 -13.16 12.24 -2.07
CA GLN A 120 -13.33 13.62 -1.59
C GLN A 120 -12.81 13.75 -0.15
N ASP A 121 -12.32 14.94 0.21
CA ASP A 121 -11.92 15.24 1.57
C ASP A 121 -13.14 15.39 2.46
N THR A 122 -13.40 14.36 3.25
CA THR A 122 -14.49 14.36 4.22
C THR A 122 -14.09 13.58 5.46
N SER A 123 -14.75 13.91 6.56
CA SER A 123 -14.58 13.22 7.83
C SER A 123 -15.89 13.18 8.61
N HIS A 124 -15.99 12.24 9.51
CA HIS A 124 -17.11 12.12 10.43
C HIS A 124 -16.63 11.56 11.77
N VAL A 125 -17.31 11.98 12.86
CA VAL A 125 -17.08 11.43 14.20
C VAL A 125 -17.87 10.14 14.35
N TYR A 126 -17.18 9.03 14.58
CA TYR A 126 -17.79 7.73 14.86
C TYR A 126 -17.58 7.35 16.32
N ARG A 127 -18.60 6.71 16.90
CA ARG A 127 -18.46 6.00 18.17
C ARG A 127 -17.94 4.59 17.89
N VAL A 128 -16.66 4.40 18.09
CA VAL A 128 -15.96 3.16 17.75
C VAL A 128 -16.02 2.16 18.90
N ASN A 129 -16.41 0.92 18.60
CA ASN A 129 -16.38 -0.23 19.51
C ASN A 129 -15.29 -1.21 19.03
N LYS A 130 -14.13 -1.22 19.70
CA LYS A 130 -12.98 -2.06 19.34
C LYS A 130 -12.52 -2.90 20.52
N GLY A 131 -12.95 -4.17 20.55
CA GLY A 131 -12.79 -5.03 21.72
C GLY A 131 -13.54 -4.47 22.93
N ASP A 132 -12.85 -4.28 24.06
CA ASP A 132 -13.43 -3.74 25.29
C ASP A 132 -13.43 -2.20 25.35
N LYS A 133 -12.98 -1.54 24.27
CA LYS A 133 -12.84 -0.08 24.21
C LYS A 133 -13.98 0.53 23.42
N VAL A 134 -14.57 1.60 23.96
CA VAL A 134 -15.57 2.44 23.30
C VAL A 134 -15.06 3.88 23.37
N TYR A 135 -14.91 4.53 22.22
CA TYR A 135 -14.42 5.90 22.15
C TYR A 135 -14.96 6.61 20.91
N ASN A 136 -14.88 7.94 20.90
CA ASN A 136 -15.20 8.72 19.71
C ASN A 136 -13.91 8.98 18.92
N GLU A 137 -13.99 8.85 17.60
CA GLU A 137 -12.87 9.04 16.69
C GLU A 137 -13.31 9.78 15.44
N VAL A 138 -12.49 10.73 14.99
CA VAL A 138 -12.67 11.38 13.69
C VAL A 138 -12.08 10.48 12.62
N ILE A 139 -12.92 9.96 11.74
CA ILE A 139 -12.52 9.08 10.65
C ILE A 139 -12.67 9.81 9.33
N TYR A 140 -11.62 9.77 8.54
CA TYR A 140 -11.53 10.44 7.25
C TYR A 140 -11.85 9.49 6.09
N SER A 141 -12.00 10.07 4.92
CA SER A 141 -12.17 9.32 3.67
C SER A 141 -10.88 8.64 3.21
N PHE A 142 -11.04 7.61 2.38
CA PHE A 142 -9.91 6.95 1.71
C PHE A 142 -9.04 7.94 0.94
N GLY A 143 -9.68 8.86 0.20
CA GLY A 143 -8.97 9.90 -0.55
C GLY A 143 -8.18 10.86 0.34
N TRP A 144 -8.73 11.23 1.50
CA TRP A 144 -8.01 12.09 2.44
C TRP A 144 -6.71 11.43 2.95
N TYR A 145 -6.79 10.14 3.34
CA TYR A 145 -5.59 9.43 3.78
C TYR A 145 -4.53 9.33 2.67
N LEU A 146 -4.95 9.02 1.44
CA LEU A 146 -4.01 8.94 0.32
C LEU A 146 -3.35 10.31 0.04
N LYS A 147 -4.14 11.40 0.06
CA LYS A 147 -3.60 12.76 -0.16
C LYS A 147 -2.63 13.15 0.95
N LYS A 148 -2.96 12.85 2.21
CA LYS A 148 -2.02 13.06 3.31
C LYS A 148 -0.68 12.35 3.07
N PHE A 149 -0.71 11.09 2.68
CA PHE A 149 0.52 10.35 2.40
C PHE A 149 1.31 10.93 1.23
N ILE A 150 0.62 11.38 0.18
CA ILE A 150 1.24 12.03 -0.98
C ILE A 150 1.94 13.33 -0.56
N ASP A 151 1.25 14.18 0.20
CA ASP A 151 1.75 15.49 0.61
C ASP A 151 2.95 15.34 1.56
N ASP A 152 2.88 14.43 2.51
CA ASP A 152 3.97 14.13 3.44
C ASP A 152 5.24 13.64 2.70
N VAL A 153 5.08 12.79 1.67
CA VAL A 153 6.21 12.32 0.86
C VAL A 153 6.83 13.47 0.07
N ARG A 154 6.01 14.32 -0.54
CA ARG A 154 6.46 15.50 -1.29
C ARG A 154 7.16 16.52 -0.39
N GLU A 155 6.66 16.73 0.83
CA GLU A 155 7.29 17.61 1.83
C GLU A 155 8.74 17.18 2.13
N LYS A 156 9.01 15.89 2.10
CA LYS A 156 10.37 15.33 2.29
C LYS A 156 11.25 15.39 1.03
N GLY A 157 10.76 15.92 -0.08
CA GLY A 157 11.47 15.92 -1.37
C GLY A 157 11.59 14.53 -1.99
N ALA A 158 10.74 13.60 -1.57
CA ALA A 158 10.63 12.25 -2.12
C ALA A 158 9.48 12.16 -3.14
N THR A 159 9.44 11.08 -3.92
CA THR A 159 8.45 10.85 -4.97
C THR A 159 7.40 9.85 -4.51
N PRO A 160 6.12 10.27 -4.31
CA PRO A 160 5.02 9.35 -4.04
C PRO A 160 4.53 8.70 -5.33
N ILE A 161 4.20 7.42 -5.27
CA ILE A 161 3.60 6.64 -6.36
C ILE A 161 2.44 5.85 -5.78
N LEU A 162 1.22 6.17 -6.19
CA LEU A 162 0.06 5.37 -5.82
C LEU A 162 0.04 4.06 -6.60
N VAL A 163 -0.37 3.01 -5.92
CA VAL A 163 -0.52 1.67 -6.49
C VAL A 163 -1.91 1.17 -6.14
N SER A 164 -2.73 0.80 -7.13
CA SER A 164 -4.03 0.19 -6.86
C SER A 164 -3.88 -1.19 -6.23
N LEU A 165 -4.94 -1.66 -5.54
CA LEU A 165 -4.88 -2.96 -4.86
C LEU A 165 -4.73 -4.14 -5.84
N THR A 166 -4.27 -5.27 -5.35
CA THR A 166 -4.25 -6.52 -6.11
C THR A 166 -5.69 -7.03 -6.36
N PRO A 167 -5.98 -7.68 -7.50
CA PRO A 167 -7.30 -8.28 -7.71
C PRO A 167 -7.52 -9.46 -6.75
N ARG A 168 -8.78 -9.73 -6.42
CA ARG A 168 -9.19 -10.94 -5.71
C ARG A 168 -9.48 -12.06 -6.70
N ASN A 169 -9.35 -13.29 -6.25
CA ASN A 169 -9.75 -14.48 -7.02
C ASN A 169 -11.28 -14.62 -7.06
N GLU A 170 -11.94 -13.65 -7.64
CA GLU A 170 -13.38 -13.58 -7.85
C GLU A 170 -13.63 -13.38 -9.35
N TRP A 171 -14.55 -14.15 -9.95
CA TRP A 171 -14.71 -14.23 -11.39
C TRP A 171 -16.15 -13.93 -11.84
N PRO A 172 -16.63 -12.70 -11.63
CA PRO A 172 -17.94 -12.32 -12.13
C PRO A 172 -17.95 -12.40 -13.65
N SER A 173 -18.92 -13.16 -14.20
CA SER A 173 -19.10 -13.34 -15.64
C SER A 173 -17.86 -13.91 -16.39
N GLY A 174 -17.06 -14.74 -15.72
CA GLY A 174 -15.92 -15.43 -16.34
C GLY A 174 -14.66 -14.56 -16.54
N LYS A 175 -14.65 -13.37 -15.96
CA LYS A 175 -13.49 -12.49 -15.87
C LYS A 175 -13.13 -12.22 -14.44
N ILE A 176 -11.84 -12.01 -14.14
CA ILE A 176 -11.44 -11.63 -12.78
C ILE A 176 -12.01 -10.26 -12.43
N GLU A 177 -12.31 -10.05 -11.14
CA GLU A 177 -12.94 -8.81 -10.67
C GLU A 177 -12.19 -7.55 -11.07
N ARG A 178 -12.94 -6.49 -11.34
CA ARG A 178 -12.44 -5.13 -11.60
C ARG A 178 -13.09 -4.17 -10.62
N ARG A 179 -12.31 -3.47 -9.82
CA ARG A 179 -12.82 -2.47 -8.87
C ARG A 179 -12.83 -1.06 -9.45
N ASN A 180 -13.17 -0.96 -10.72
CA ASN A 180 -13.08 0.29 -11.49
C ASN A 180 -14.15 1.33 -11.10
N ASP A 181 -15.22 0.93 -10.45
CA ASP A 181 -16.32 1.77 -9.96
C ASP A 181 -16.28 2.04 -8.44
N SER A 182 -15.29 1.49 -7.75
CA SER A 182 -15.06 1.67 -6.32
C SER A 182 -13.63 2.16 -6.05
N TYR A 183 -12.74 1.33 -5.46
CA TYR A 183 -11.37 1.74 -5.13
C TYR A 183 -10.57 2.20 -6.34
N GLY A 184 -10.67 1.53 -7.49
CA GLY A 184 -10.02 1.96 -8.72
C GLY A 184 -10.48 3.35 -9.17
N LYS A 185 -11.79 3.67 -9.02
CA LYS A 185 -12.33 5.01 -9.26
C LYS A 185 -11.72 6.04 -8.30
N TRP A 186 -11.72 5.74 -6.99
CA TRP A 186 -11.21 6.68 -6.00
C TRP A 186 -9.71 6.94 -6.14
N TYR A 187 -8.92 5.93 -6.49
CA TYR A 187 -7.52 6.15 -6.85
C TYR A 187 -7.37 7.13 -8.02
N ARG A 188 -8.11 6.92 -9.12
CA ARG A 188 -8.05 7.82 -10.29
C ARG A 188 -8.54 9.23 -9.98
N GLU A 189 -9.55 9.39 -9.13
CA GLU A 189 -10.01 10.70 -8.67
C GLU A 189 -8.95 11.43 -7.83
N VAL A 190 -8.22 10.73 -6.95
CA VAL A 190 -7.09 11.29 -6.20
C VAL A 190 -5.96 11.67 -7.14
N VAL A 191 -5.62 10.83 -8.12
CA VAL A 191 -4.62 11.12 -9.15
C VAL A 191 -4.98 12.39 -9.92
N ALA A 192 -6.22 12.53 -10.35
CA ALA A 192 -6.69 13.72 -11.05
C ALA A 192 -6.59 15.01 -10.20
N GLN A 193 -6.75 14.91 -8.87
CA GLN A 193 -6.65 16.04 -7.94
C GLN A 193 -5.20 16.40 -7.59
N THR A 194 -4.28 15.44 -7.59
CA THR A 194 -2.93 15.59 -7.03
C THR A 194 -1.82 15.50 -8.07
N ALA A 195 -2.13 15.04 -9.29
CA ALA A 195 -1.14 14.74 -10.33
C ALA A 195 -0.01 13.80 -9.84
N VAL A 196 -0.32 12.88 -8.91
CA VAL A 196 0.61 11.87 -8.42
C VAL A 196 0.79 10.76 -9.46
N GLU A 197 1.98 10.16 -9.53
CA GLU A 197 2.20 8.96 -10.33
C GLU A 197 1.31 7.82 -9.86
N PHE A 198 0.78 7.03 -10.81
CA PHE A 198 -0.16 5.96 -10.51
C PHE A 198 0.13 4.69 -11.32
N VAL A 199 0.38 3.60 -10.63
CA VAL A 199 0.44 2.25 -11.20
C VAL A 199 -0.90 1.55 -10.98
N ASP A 200 -1.64 1.30 -12.04
CA ASP A 200 -2.89 0.53 -11.99
C ASP A 200 -2.62 -0.98 -11.91
N LEU A 201 -1.97 -1.39 -10.81
CA LEU A 201 -1.63 -2.77 -10.53
C LEU A 201 -2.82 -3.72 -10.68
N HIS A 202 -4.00 -3.26 -10.23
CA HIS A 202 -5.23 -4.06 -10.28
C HIS A 202 -5.53 -4.52 -11.69
N ASN A 203 -5.62 -3.57 -12.64
CA ASN A 203 -5.96 -3.90 -14.01
C ASN A 203 -4.83 -4.65 -14.72
N ILE A 204 -3.57 -4.30 -14.50
CA ILE A 204 -2.41 -5.01 -15.09
C ILE A 204 -2.40 -6.48 -14.64
N SER A 205 -2.51 -6.75 -13.34
CA SER A 205 -2.53 -8.11 -12.80
C SER A 205 -3.79 -8.87 -13.22
N ALA A 206 -4.94 -8.20 -13.25
CA ALA A 206 -6.19 -8.81 -13.68
C ALA A 206 -6.18 -9.20 -15.17
N ASP A 207 -5.58 -8.39 -16.04
CA ASP A 207 -5.40 -8.74 -17.45
C ASP A 207 -4.49 -9.96 -17.63
N ALA A 208 -3.44 -10.07 -16.81
CA ALA A 208 -2.58 -11.25 -16.81
C ALA A 208 -3.33 -12.52 -16.35
N LEU A 209 -4.15 -12.41 -15.31
CA LEU A 209 -4.95 -13.53 -14.80
C LEU A 209 -6.08 -13.93 -15.76
N ASP A 210 -6.74 -12.98 -16.43
CA ASP A 210 -7.75 -13.27 -17.46
C ASP A 210 -7.19 -14.10 -18.63
N ARG A 211 -5.89 -13.92 -18.97
CA ARG A 211 -5.20 -14.75 -19.98
C ARG A 211 -4.90 -16.17 -19.51
N ILE A 212 -4.83 -16.39 -18.20
CA ILE A 212 -4.55 -17.68 -17.56
C ILE A 212 -5.85 -18.48 -17.37
N ASP A 213 -6.99 -17.85 -17.29
CA ASP A 213 -8.33 -18.31 -16.92
C ASP A 213 -8.55 -18.58 -15.42
N GLN A 214 -9.80 -18.85 -15.05
CA GLN A 214 -10.21 -19.05 -13.66
C GLN A 214 -9.57 -20.28 -13.01
N GLU A 215 -9.42 -21.37 -13.74
CA GLU A 215 -8.85 -22.61 -13.19
C GLU A 215 -7.36 -22.45 -12.96
N GLY A 216 -6.63 -21.93 -13.93
CA GLY A 216 -5.19 -21.68 -13.84
C GLY A 216 -4.84 -20.62 -12.79
N ALA A 217 -5.72 -19.64 -12.60
CA ALA A 217 -5.52 -18.57 -11.62
C ALA A 217 -5.53 -19.08 -10.16
N LYS A 218 -6.13 -20.24 -9.86
CA LYS A 218 -6.11 -20.84 -8.52
C LYS A 218 -4.70 -21.01 -7.97
N ALA A 219 -3.71 -21.31 -8.81
CA ALA A 219 -2.32 -21.45 -8.41
C ALA A 219 -1.66 -20.15 -7.95
N TYR A 220 -2.25 -19.00 -8.24
CA TYR A 220 -1.75 -17.67 -7.87
C TYR A 220 -2.28 -17.18 -6.53
N TYR A 221 -3.24 -17.88 -5.95
CA TYR A 221 -3.83 -17.55 -4.65
C TYR A 221 -3.57 -18.63 -3.62
N ASN A 222 -3.70 -18.26 -2.35
CA ASN A 222 -3.59 -19.15 -1.21
C ASN A 222 -4.97 -19.74 -0.86
N ARG A 223 -5.27 -19.84 0.42
CA ARG A 223 -6.48 -20.45 0.97
C ARG A 223 -7.74 -19.61 0.84
N ASP A 224 -7.60 -18.33 0.52
CA ASP A 224 -8.70 -17.40 0.34
C ASP A 224 -8.59 -16.64 -1.00
N HIS A 225 -9.60 -15.83 -1.30
CA HIS A 225 -9.68 -15.10 -2.56
C HIS A 225 -8.79 -13.85 -2.61
N THR A 226 -8.16 -13.44 -1.50
CA THR A 226 -7.43 -12.15 -1.38
C THR A 226 -5.93 -12.34 -1.39
N HIS A 227 -5.44 -13.33 -0.63
CA HIS A 227 -4.02 -13.52 -0.41
C HIS A 227 -3.40 -14.41 -1.48
N THR A 228 -2.31 -13.95 -2.04
CA THR A 228 -1.60 -14.66 -3.12
C THR A 228 -0.63 -15.71 -2.58
N SER A 229 -0.38 -16.73 -3.40
CA SER A 229 0.77 -17.61 -3.27
C SER A 229 2.05 -16.88 -3.67
N LEU A 230 3.22 -17.51 -3.55
CA LEU A 230 4.48 -16.97 -4.07
C LEU A 230 4.36 -16.62 -5.56
N LYS A 231 3.74 -17.52 -6.35
CA LYS A 231 3.52 -17.30 -7.80
C LYS A 231 2.66 -16.05 -8.07
N GLY A 232 1.60 -15.83 -7.27
CA GLY A 232 0.79 -14.63 -7.39
C GLY A 232 1.50 -13.36 -6.94
N ALA A 233 2.31 -13.43 -5.88
CA ALA A 233 3.14 -12.31 -5.45
C ALA A 233 4.18 -11.91 -6.50
N GLN A 234 4.79 -12.89 -7.17
CA GLN A 234 5.72 -12.66 -8.28
C GLN A 234 5.02 -12.02 -9.50
N LEU A 235 3.82 -12.48 -9.86
CA LEU A 235 3.02 -11.86 -10.92
C LEU A 235 2.73 -10.39 -10.58
N ASN A 236 2.26 -10.11 -9.36
CA ASN A 236 1.98 -8.74 -8.94
C ASN A 236 3.24 -7.87 -8.93
N ALA A 237 4.39 -8.39 -8.52
CA ALA A 237 5.66 -7.66 -8.59
C ALA A 237 6.05 -7.33 -10.04
N GLN A 238 5.89 -8.27 -10.97
CA GLN A 238 6.12 -8.01 -12.40
C GLN A 238 5.15 -6.96 -12.95
N SER A 239 3.87 -7.00 -12.52
CA SER A 239 2.87 -5.98 -12.90
C SER A 239 3.25 -4.59 -12.37
N ILE A 240 3.88 -4.47 -11.19
CA ILE A 240 4.45 -3.21 -10.71
C ILE A 240 5.54 -2.72 -11.67
N ALA A 241 6.49 -3.59 -12.05
CA ALA A 241 7.58 -3.21 -12.95
C ALA A 241 7.04 -2.78 -14.34
N GLU A 242 6.04 -3.48 -14.87
CA GLU A 242 5.35 -3.13 -16.11
C GLU A 242 4.68 -1.75 -15.98
N GLY A 243 3.92 -1.54 -14.90
CA GLY A 243 3.24 -0.28 -14.66
C GLY A 243 4.19 0.91 -14.52
N LEU A 244 5.30 0.75 -13.79
CA LEU A 244 6.33 1.80 -13.64
C LEU A 244 6.97 2.17 -15.00
N ARG A 245 7.21 1.20 -15.89
CA ARG A 245 7.70 1.47 -17.25
C ARG A 245 6.65 2.18 -18.10
N THR A 246 5.38 1.77 -17.97
CA THR A 246 4.27 2.33 -18.77
C THR A 246 4.02 3.82 -18.48
N ILE A 247 4.23 4.25 -17.23
CA ILE A 247 4.03 5.66 -16.81
C ILE A 247 5.32 6.49 -16.90
N ASP A 248 6.40 5.94 -17.44
CA ASP A 248 7.73 6.58 -17.49
C ASP A 248 8.20 7.12 -16.13
N SER A 249 7.89 6.39 -15.05
CA SER A 249 8.30 6.79 -13.69
C SER A 249 9.81 6.88 -13.57
N PRO A 250 10.36 7.92 -12.90
CA PRO A 250 11.78 7.97 -12.56
C PRO A 250 12.26 6.74 -11.76
N LEU A 251 11.37 6.07 -11.05
CA LEU A 251 11.69 4.83 -10.36
C LEU A 251 12.01 3.68 -11.33
N ALA A 252 11.51 3.73 -12.58
CA ALA A 252 11.72 2.66 -13.57
C ALA A 252 13.20 2.47 -13.96
N GLN A 253 14.05 3.50 -13.82
CA GLN A 253 15.49 3.38 -14.07
C GLN A 253 16.22 2.41 -13.14
N TYR A 254 15.60 2.08 -12.01
CA TYR A 254 16.12 1.14 -11.02
C TYR A 254 15.56 -0.29 -11.17
N LEU A 255 14.76 -0.55 -12.20
CA LEU A 255 14.30 -1.89 -12.52
C LEU A 255 15.43 -2.71 -13.20
N LYS A 256 15.37 -4.04 -13.01
CA LYS A 256 16.25 -5.00 -13.68
C LYS A 256 15.89 -5.14 -15.15
#